data_2e72e71d897a12d4cbf197952b0440e4
#
_entry.id   2e72e71d897a12d4cbf197952b0440e4
#
_cell.length_a   1.000
_cell.length_b   1.000
_cell.length_c   1.000
_cell.angle_alpha   90.00
_cell.angle_beta   90.00
_cell.angle_gamma   90.00
#
_symmetry.space_group_name_H-M   'P 1'
#
loop_
_entity.id
_entity.type
_entity.pdbx_description
1 polymer ?
#
loop_
_entity_poly.entity_id
_entity_poly.type
_entity_poly.pdbx_seq_one_letter_code
_entity_poly.pdbx_strand_id
1 'polypeptide(L)'
;MDYLDFHRFILSAVLAMARIGGAFAICPAMTESMIPGVARRAAIFGFAIFIIPSVHNSMPPGEPNLWMCSLLAVKEAFIGFLLGFFGAIPFWIAENVGNFIDNQRGATMGEVYSPLSGAQVSTLGIFFTQIVSSIFFIGGVIFIFLGALYKSYLLWPVFSEWVSFANDAPLQILGTLGAMLKTTIVIASPVIIIMFMATLGLGLVNRTAPQLNVFFLSMPVKSALGIAMLIIYLPFIMDMLLYTNDSAILNPVQRLFQ
;
A
#
# COMPACT_ATOMS: atom_id res chain seq x y z
N MET A 1 -18.48 37.97 6.29
CA MET A 1 -18.65 36.66 5.70
C MET A 1 -20.12 36.35 5.76
N ASP A 2 -20.79 36.36 4.62
CA ASP A 2 -22.19 36.02 4.57
C ASP A 2 -22.41 34.55 4.92
N TYR A 3 -23.59 34.21 5.46
CA TYR A 3 -23.94 32.85 5.84
C TYR A 3 -23.71 31.87 4.69
N LEU A 4 -23.98 32.27 3.46
CA LEU A 4 -23.77 31.52 2.24
C LEU A 4 -22.26 31.23 1.96
N ASP A 5 -21.41 32.23 2.17
CA ASP A 5 -19.94 32.06 1.98
C ASP A 5 -19.36 31.09 2.98
N PHE A 6 -19.80 31.15 4.23
CA PHE A 6 -19.36 30.21 5.26
C PHE A 6 -19.79 28.76 4.95
N HIS A 7 -21.03 28.56 4.51
CA HIS A 7 -21.55 27.27 4.12
C HIS A 7 -20.78 26.67 2.91
N ARG A 8 -20.51 27.50 1.90
CA ARG A 8 -19.72 27.15 0.73
C ARG A 8 -18.28 26.77 1.11
N PHE A 9 -17.69 27.49 2.05
CA PHE A 9 -16.34 27.19 2.55
C PHE A 9 -16.29 25.84 3.26
N ILE A 10 -17.25 25.52 4.13
CA ILE A 10 -17.31 24.21 4.80
C ILE A 10 -17.48 23.08 3.78
N LEU A 11 -18.36 23.23 2.79
CA LEU A 11 -18.56 22.22 1.77
C LEU A 11 -17.30 22.00 0.92
N SER A 12 -16.60 23.06 0.54
CA SER A 12 -15.33 22.96 -0.19
C SER A 12 -14.26 22.23 0.64
N ALA A 13 -14.22 22.47 1.95
CA ALA A 13 -13.33 21.77 2.86
C ALA A 13 -13.66 20.27 2.94
N VAL A 14 -14.93 19.91 3.09
CA VAL A 14 -15.36 18.49 3.12
C VAL A 14 -15.01 17.78 1.82
N LEU A 15 -15.27 18.40 0.67
CA LEU A 15 -14.96 17.82 -0.64
C LEU A 15 -13.43 17.64 -0.85
N ALA A 16 -12.64 18.65 -0.46
CA ALA A 16 -11.18 18.53 -0.51
C ALA A 16 -10.65 17.42 0.40
N MET A 17 -11.21 17.30 1.61
CA MET A 17 -10.82 16.24 2.55
C MET A 17 -11.25 14.85 2.09
N ALA A 18 -12.33 14.71 1.34
CA ALA A 18 -12.87 13.42 0.90
C ALA A 18 -11.86 12.66 0.02
N ARG A 19 -11.22 13.31 -0.95
CA ARG A 19 -10.21 12.69 -1.83
C ARG A 19 -8.96 12.30 -1.06
N ILE A 20 -8.42 13.20 -0.25
CA ILE A 20 -7.21 12.93 0.56
C ILE A 20 -7.50 11.85 1.59
N GLY A 21 -8.67 11.90 2.23
CA GLY A 21 -9.12 10.88 3.18
C GLY A 21 -9.28 9.50 2.54
N GLY A 22 -9.84 9.44 1.32
CA GLY A 22 -9.93 8.21 0.52
C GLY A 22 -8.56 7.62 0.21
N ALA A 23 -7.60 8.46 -0.19
CA ALA A 23 -6.23 8.02 -0.47
C ALA A 23 -5.53 7.49 0.80
N PHE A 24 -5.68 8.17 1.92
CA PHE A 24 -5.08 7.77 3.19
C PHE A 24 -5.77 6.54 3.81
N ALA A 25 -7.02 6.25 3.43
CA ALA A 25 -7.74 5.10 3.95
C ALA A 25 -7.10 3.76 3.55
N ILE A 26 -6.53 3.69 2.35
CA ILE A 26 -5.95 2.45 1.81
C ILE A 26 -4.42 2.41 1.90
N CYS A 27 -3.74 3.56 2.03
CA CYS A 27 -2.29 3.62 2.09
C CYS A 27 -1.79 3.07 3.44
N PRO A 28 -1.00 1.95 3.48
CA PRO A 28 -0.55 1.33 4.72
C PRO A 28 0.31 2.25 5.60
N ALA A 29 1.07 3.18 5.00
CA ALA A 29 1.86 4.16 5.74
C ALA A 29 0.99 5.13 6.57
N MET A 30 -0.28 5.29 6.22
CA MET A 30 -1.22 6.23 6.83
C MET A 30 -2.31 5.53 7.66
N THR A 31 -2.15 4.22 7.95
CA THR A 31 -3.10 3.47 8.78
C THR A 31 -2.98 3.86 10.26
N GLU A 32 -4.02 3.54 11.03
CA GLU A 32 -4.06 3.84 12.47
C GLU A 32 -2.98 3.09 13.28
N SER A 33 -2.47 1.98 12.74
CA SER A 33 -1.35 1.26 13.33
C SER A 33 -0.03 2.02 13.25
N MET A 34 0.14 2.90 12.25
CA MET A 34 1.35 3.70 12.05
C MET A 34 1.21 5.13 12.58
N ILE A 35 0.05 5.73 12.39
CA ILE A 35 -0.23 7.13 12.79
C ILE A 35 -1.49 7.16 13.64
N PRO A 36 -1.46 7.68 14.90
CA PRO A 36 -2.64 7.81 15.73
C PRO A 36 -3.76 8.55 15.03
N GLY A 37 -5.03 8.10 15.22
CA GLY A 37 -6.18 8.61 14.47
C GLY A 37 -6.37 10.14 14.54
N VAL A 38 -5.94 10.79 15.63
CA VAL A 38 -5.98 12.27 15.75
C VAL A 38 -4.95 12.90 14.81
N ALA A 39 -3.71 12.40 14.82
CA ALA A 39 -2.64 12.91 13.96
C ALA A 39 -2.95 12.67 12.47
N ARG A 40 -3.55 11.52 12.13
CA ARG A 40 -4.02 11.22 10.78
C ARG A 40 -5.07 12.21 10.30
N ARG A 41 -6.08 12.51 11.13
CA ARG A 41 -7.11 13.50 10.79
C ARG A 41 -6.53 14.90 10.64
N ALA A 42 -5.60 15.29 11.52
CA ALA A 42 -4.88 16.54 11.41
C ALA A 42 -4.05 16.63 10.13
N ALA A 43 -3.38 15.54 9.71
CA ALA A 43 -2.65 15.48 8.46
C ALA A 43 -3.57 15.62 7.24
N ILE A 44 -4.71 14.91 7.20
CA ILE A 44 -5.71 15.05 6.13
C ILE A 44 -6.17 16.50 6.00
N PHE A 45 -6.52 17.14 7.12
CA PHE A 45 -6.92 18.54 7.13
C PHE A 45 -5.77 19.47 6.69
N GLY A 46 -4.55 19.24 7.20
CA GLY A 46 -3.37 20.04 6.85
C GLY A 46 -3.04 19.99 5.36
N PHE A 47 -3.14 18.82 4.72
CA PHE A 47 -2.94 18.70 3.27
C PHE A 47 -4.14 19.25 2.47
N ALA A 48 -5.36 19.15 2.98
CA ALA A 48 -6.54 19.68 2.32
C ALA A 48 -6.54 21.22 2.28
N ILE A 49 -5.95 21.89 3.27
CA ILE A 49 -6.00 23.36 3.40
C ILE A 49 -5.47 24.08 2.16
N PHE A 50 -4.47 23.49 1.47
CA PHE A 50 -3.91 24.05 0.24
C PHE A 50 -4.85 23.93 -0.97
N ILE A 51 -5.79 22.98 -0.93
CA ILE A 51 -6.74 22.70 -2.03
C ILE A 51 -8.07 23.42 -1.82
N ILE A 52 -8.45 23.69 -0.57
CA ILE A 52 -9.73 24.35 -0.24
C ILE A 52 -9.99 25.61 -1.07
N PRO A 53 -9.03 26.56 -1.24
CA PRO A 53 -9.28 27.75 -2.03
C PRO A 53 -9.59 27.44 -3.51
N SER A 54 -8.90 26.46 -4.09
CA SER A 54 -9.12 26.04 -5.48
C SER A 54 -10.52 25.44 -5.68
N VAL A 55 -10.94 24.57 -4.75
CA VAL A 55 -12.28 23.95 -4.76
C VAL A 55 -13.36 25.02 -4.54
N HIS A 56 -13.14 25.93 -3.59
CA HIS A 56 -14.08 27.03 -3.30
C HIS A 56 -14.32 27.92 -4.52
N ASN A 57 -13.26 28.31 -5.23
CA ASN A 57 -13.34 29.18 -6.40
C ASN A 57 -13.98 28.47 -7.62
N SER A 58 -13.90 27.14 -7.70
CA SER A 58 -14.52 26.37 -8.77
C SER A 58 -15.97 25.96 -8.51
N MET A 59 -16.53 26.32 -7.33
CA MET A 59 -17.91 26.00 -6.96
C MET A 59 -18.92 26.81 -7.80
N PRO A 60 -19.92 26.14 -8.43
CA PRO A 60 -20.93 26.81 -9.22
C PRO A 60 -21.71 27.80 -8.36
N PRO A 61 -22.19 28.94 -8.95
CA PRO A 61 -23.01 29.92 -8.24
C PRO A 61 -24.36 29.30 -7.85
N GLY A 62 -24.82 29.56 -6.63
CA GLY A 62 -26.10 29.11 -6.10
C GLY A 62 -25.98 28.38 -4.76
N GLU A 63 -27.12 27.99 -4.20
CA GLU A 63 -27.15 27.16 -2.99
C GLU A 63 -26.75 25.72 -3.33
N PRO A 64 -25.72 25.15 -2.67
CA PRO A 64 -25.30 23.80 -2.93
C PRO A 64 -26.38 22.82 -2.44
N ASN A 65 -26.89 22.00 -3.36
CA ASN A 65 -27.80 20.91 -3.03
C ASN A 65 -27.04 19.85 -2.23
N LEU A 66 -27.46 19.58 -1.00
CA LEU A 66 -26.83 18.58 -0.11
C LEU A 66 -26.73 17.20 -0.75
N TRP A 67 -27.72 16.79 -1.57
CA TRP A 67 -27.68 15.54 -2.30
C TRP A 67 -26.55 15.52 -3.34
N MET A 68 -26.38 16.58 -4.08
CA MET A 68 -25.30 16.71 -5.06
C MET A 68 -23.93 16.71 -4.37
N CYS A 69 -23.80 17.40 -3.24
CA CYS A 69 -22.57 17.43 -2.46
C CYS A 69 -22.20 16.05 -1.91
N SER A 70 -23.17 15.25 -1.47
CA SER A 70 -22.91 13.89 -1.00
C SER A 70 -22.42 12.98 -2.13
N LEU A 71 -23.01 13.06 -3.33
CA LEU A 71 -22.55 12.32 -4.51
C LEU A 71 -21.13 12.75 -4.92
N LEU A 72 -20.84 14.05 -4.90
CA LEU A 72 -19.50 14.56 -5.16
C LEU A 72 -18.48 14.06 -4.12
N ALA A 73 -18.84 14.03 -2.84
CA ALA A 73 -17.96 13.51 -1.80
C ALA A 73 -17.64 12.02 -2.00
N VAL A 74 -18.61 11.20 -2.42
CA VAL A 74 -18.40 9.79 -2.76
C VAL A 74 -17.48 9.67 -3.98
N LYS A 75 -17.71 10.46 -5.03
CA LYS A 75 -16.84 10.53 -6.21
C LYS A 75 -15.39 10.87 -5.83
N GLU A 76 -15.24 11.92 -5.02
CA GLU A 76 -13.93 12.37 -4.55
C GLU A 76 -13.21 11.31 -3.71
N ALA A 77 -13.93 10.68 -2.77
CA ALA A 77 -13.40 9.59 -1.96
C ALA A 77 -12.98 8.40 -2.82
N PHE A 78 -13.74 8.07 -3.88
CA PHE A 78 -13.41 7.00 -4.82
C PHE A 78 -12.14 7.30 -5.63
N ILE A 79 -12.00 8.52 -6.14
CA ILE A 79 -10.75 8.95 -6.81
C ILE A 79 -9.57 8.84 -5.85
N GLY A 80 -9.74 9.33 -4.61
CA GLY A 80 -8.72 9.20 -3.57
C GLY A 80 -8.36 7.75 -3.30
N PHE A 81 -9.35 6.86 -3.17
CA PHE A 81 -9.15 5.43 -2.98
C PHE A 81 -8.32 4.81 -4.10
N LEU A 82 -8.60 5.13 -5.37
CA LEU A 82 -7.80 4.66 -6.50
C LEU A 82 -6.34 5.13 -6.45
N LEU A 83 -6.12 6.40 -6.12
CA LEU A 83 -4.77 6.95 -5.96
C LEU A 83 -4.04 6.30 -4.79
N GLY A 84 -4.73 6.10 -3.66
CA GLY A 84 -4.22 5.39 -2.50
C GLY A 84 -3.86 3.94 -2.80
N PHE A 85 -4.66 3.25 -3.64
CA PHE A 85 -4.39 1.89 -4.09
C PHE A 85 -3.03 1.79 -4.79
N PHE A 86 -2.74 2.68 -5.74
CA PHE A 86 -1.43 2.68 -6.40
C PHE A 86 -0.29 3.04 -5.43
N GLY A 87 -0.53 3.96 -4.50
CA GLY A 87 0.42 4.29 -3.44
C GLY A 87 0.66 3.16 -2.44
N ALA A 88 -0.27 2.22 -2.30
CA ALA A 88 -0.17 1.08 -1.39
C ALA A 88 0.64 -0.11 -1.96
N ILE A 89 0.80 -0.19 -3.29
CA ILE A 89 1.45 -1.32 -3.97
C ILE A 89 2.82 -1.67 -3.40
N PRO A 90 3.77 -0.74 -3.19
CA PRO A 90 5.08 -1.06 -2.65
C PRO A 90 5.01 -1.70 -1.25
N PHE A 91 4.07 -1.25 -0.43
CA PHE A 91 3.85 -1.80 0.91
C PHE A 91 3.35 -3.23 0.84
N TRP A 92 2.38 -3.51 -0.03
CA TRP A 92 1.86 -4.86 -0.24
C TRP A 92 2.90 -5.80 -0.84
N ILE A 93 3.76 -5.31 -1.73
CA ILE A 93 4.89 -6.12 -2.22
C ILE A 93 5.79 -6.51 -1.05
N ALA A 94 6.18 -5.54 -0.22
CA ALA A 94 7.05 -5.78 0.92
C ALA A 94 6.45 -6.75 1.94
N GLU A 95 5.19 -6.55 2.30
CA GLU A 95 4.43 -7.42 3.19
C GLU A 95 4.36 -8.85 2.65
N ASN A 96 4.00 -8.99 1.37
CA ASN A 96 3.90 -10.30 0.73
C ASN A 96 5.24 -11.01 0.60
N VAL A 97 6.35 -10.30 0.35
CA VAL A 97 7.71 -10.89 0.39
C VAL A 97 7.98 -11.52 1.75
N GLY A 98 7.70 -10.80 2.83
CA GLY A 98 7.85 -11.33 4.18
C GLY A 98 6.94 -12.53 4.44
N ASN A 99 5.67 -12.45 4.03
CA ASN A 99 4.70 -13.53 4.16
C ASN A 99 5.15 -14.81 3.42
N PHE A 100 5.68 -14.69 2.19
CA PHE A 100 6.19 -15.83 1.44
C PHE A 100 7.39 -16.49 2.13
N ILE A 101 8.32 -15.71 2.65
CA ILE A 101 9.49 -16.21 3.36
C ILE A 101 9.07 -16.91 4.65
N ASP A 102 8.16 -16.29 5.44
CA ASP A 102 7.66 -16.85 6.71
C ASP A 102 6.88 -18.15 6.49
N ASN A 103 6.04 -18.21 5.48
CA ASN A 103 5.32 -19.43 5.11
C ASN A 103 6.28 -20.55 4.72
N GLN A 104 7.32 -20.26 3.94
CA GLN A 104 8.29 -21.26 3.49
C GLN A 104 9.14 -21.82 4.64
N ARG A 105 9.50 -20.99 5.65
CA ARG A 105 10.25 -21.45 6.83
C ARG A 105 9.37 -22.18 7.84
N GLY A 106 8.04 -22.13 7.70
CA GLY A 106 7.09 -22.77 8.61
C GLY A 106 6.78 -21.96 9.87
N ALA A 107 7.07 -20.64 9.88
CA ALA A 107 6.77 -19.77 11.02
C ALA A 107 5.27 -19.72 11.34
N THR A 108 4.42 -19.82 10.33
CA THR A 108 2.95 -19.86 10.45
C THR A 108 2.43 -21.10 11.21
N MET A 109 3.20 -22.18 11.29
CA MET A 109 2.83 -23.34 12.12
C MET A 109 2.84 -23.05 13.63
N GLY A 110 3.67 -22.10 14.07
CA GLY A 110 3.68 -21.64 15.47
C GLY A 110 2.50 -20.72 15.81
N GLU A 111 1.93 -20.05 14.82
CA GLU A 111 0.81 -19.10 15.01
C GLU A 111 -0.52 -19.82 15.20
N VAL A 112 -0.69 -21.04 14.69
CA VAL A 112 -1.89 -21.88 14.88
C VAL A 112 -2.12 -22.18 16.38
N TYR A 113 -1.10 -22.08 17.21
CA TYR A 113 -1.17 -22.33 18.64
C TYR A 113 -1.43 -21.09 19.50
N SER A 114 -1.61 -19.92 18.90
CA SER A 114 -1.90 -18.68 19.64
C SER A 114 -3.28 -18.11 19.25
N PRO A 115 -4.40 -18.72 19.70
CA PRO A 115 -5.73 -18.27 19.33
C PRO A 115 -6.13 -16.90 19.92
N LEU A 116 -5.26 -16.27 20.71
CA LEU A 116 -5.51 -14.97 21.36
C LEU A 116 -5.20 -13.74 20.49
N SER A 117 -4.42 -13.89 19.43
CA SER A 117 -4.02 -12.74 18.58
C SER A 117 -4.88 -12.53 17.33
N GLY A 118 -5.82 -13.42 17.02
CA GLY A 118 -6.88 -13.21 16.00
C GLY A 118 -6.48 -12.89 14.57
N ALA A 119 -5.22 -12.63 14.30
CA ALA A 119 -4.68 -12.37 12.97
C ALA A 119 -3.36 -13.14 12.78
N GLN A 120 -3.30 -13.92 11.72
CA GLN A 120 -2.05 -14.52 11.24
C GLN A 120 -1.19 -13.42 10.63
N VAL A 121 -0.33 -12.81 11.42
CA VAL A 121 0.54 -11.74 10.94
C VAL A 121 1.98 -12.25 10.85
N SER A 122 2.51 -12.26 9.64
CA SER A 122 3.91 -12.61 9.40
C SER A 122 4.84 -11.59 10.04
N THR A 123 5.77 -12.05 10.87
CA THR A 123 6.78 -11.20 11.53
C THR A 123 7.66 -10.49 10.49
N LEU A 124 8.09 -11.22 9.45
CA LEU A 124 8.88 -10.62 8.37
C LEU A 124 8.03 -9.68 7.49
N GLY A 125 6.74 -9.97 7.32
CA GLY A 125 5.82 -9.09 6.63
C GLY A 125 5.71 -7.73 7.32
N ILE A 126 5.51 -7.70 8.64
CA ILE A 126 5.51 -6.46 9.42
C ILE A 126 6.86 -5.75 9.29
N PHE A 127 7.96 -6.48 9.45
CA PHE A 127 9.31 -5.91 9.39
C PHE A 127 9.56 -5.21 8.05
N PHE A 128 9.25 -5.85 6.93
CA PHE A 128 9.41 -5.23 5.60
C PHE A 128 8.48 -4.06 5.38
N THR A 129 7.23 -4.15 5.87
CA THR A 129 6.29 -3.01 5.80
C THR A 129 6.79 -1.81 6.59
N GLN A 130 7.39 -2.00 7.78
CA GLN A 130 7.99 -0.93 8.57
C GLN A 130 9.19 -0.30 7.86
N ILE A 131 10.03 -1.11 7.20
CA ILE A 131 11.14 -0.62 6.40
C ILE A 131 10.64 0.27 5.27
N VAL A 132 9.67 -0.23 4.46
CA VAL A 132 9.10 0.55 3.34
C VAL A 132 8.42 1.81 3.85
N SER A 133 7.75 1.76 5.02
CA SER A 133 7.17 2.95 5.64
C SER A 133 8.25 3.98 6.01
N SER A 134 9.36 3.53 6.56
CA SER A 134 10.51 4.41 6.88
C SER A 134 11.09 5.05 5.61
N ILE A 135 11.26 4.27 4.54
CA ILE A 135 11.72 4.77 3.25
C ILE A 135 10.71 5.76 2.65
N PHE A 136 9.42 5.48 2.75
CA PHE A 136 8.36 6.33 2.25
C PHE A 136 8.42 7.75 2.86
N PHE A 137 8.65 7.84 4.17
CA PHE A 137 8.73 9.12 4.85
C PHE A 137 10.12 9.78 4.71
N ILE A 138 11.21 9.05 4.99
CA ILE A 138 12.58 9.58 5.00
C ILE A 138 13.10 9.78 3.57
N GLY A 139 12.80 8.86 2.67
CA GLY A 139 13.20 8.90 1.26
C GLY A 139 12.43 9.91 0.41
N GLY A 140 11.45 10.61 0.99
CA GLY A 140 10.70 11.66 0.30
C GLY A 140 9.64 11.15 -0.70
N VAL A 141 9.37 9.85 -0.74
CA VAL A 141 8.35 9.24 -1.62
C VAL A 141 6.96 9.80 -1.29
N ILE A 142 6.73 10.21 -0.04
CA ILE A 142 5.51 10.91 0.38
C ILE A 142 5.25 12.17 -0.46
N PHE A 143 6.28 12.94 -0.82
CA PHE A 143 6.11 14.15 -1.64
C PHE A 143 5.70 13.81 -3.07
N ILE A 144 6.18 12.69 -3.62
CA ILE A 144 5.76 12.19 -4.93
C ILE A 144 4.28 11.80 -4.88
N PHE A 145 3.88 11.08 -3.84
CA PHE A 145 2.49 10.66 -3.61
C PHE A 145 1.55 11.86 -3.44
N LEU A 146 1.92 12.84 -2.60
CA LEU A 146 1.16 14.07 -2.42
C LEU A 146 1.11 14.90 -3.71
N GLY A 147 2.22 14.96 -4.45
CA GLY A 147 2.27 15.61 -5.76
C GLY A 147 1.32 15.00 -6.77
N ALA A 148 1.22 13.67 -6.82
CA ALA A 148 0.24 12.95 -7.63
C ALA A 148 -1.20 13.26 -7.19
N LEU A 149 -1.44 13.29 -5.88
CA LEU A 149 -2.73 13.65 -5.29
C LEU A 149 -3.15 15.08 -5.65
N TYR A 150 -2.26 16.05 -5.56
CA TYR A 150 -2.55 17.44 -5.93
C TYR A 150 -2.77 17.61 -7.44
N LYS A 151 -1.96 16.95 -8.27
CA LYS A 151 -2.16 16.94 -9.73
C LYS A 151 -3.52 16.36 -10.12
N SER A 152 -4.04 15.39 -9.37
CA SER A 152 -5.34 14.81 -9.63
C SER A 152 -6.51 15.81 -9.56
N TYR A 153 -6.41 16.87 -8.74
CA TYR A 153 -7.41 17.92 -8.70
C TYR A 153 -7.43 18.81 -9.95
N LEU A 154 -6.27 18.93 -10.62
CA LEU A 154 -6.17 19.65 -11.90
C LEU A 154 -6.75 18.84 -13.05
N LEU A 155 -6.52 17.52 -13.05
CA LEU A 155 -6.97 16.60 -14.10
C LEU A 155 -8.45 16.24 -13.96
N TRP A 156 -8.91 16.05 -12.73
CA TRP A 156 -10.32 15.79 -12.38
C TRP A 156 -10.83 16.84 -11.39
N PRO A 157 -11.29 17.98 -11.88
CA PRO A 157 -11.87 19.01 -11.03
C PRO A 157 -13.06 18.47 -10.23
N VAL A 158 -13.27 18.96 -9.01
CA VAL A 158 -14.30 18.45 -8.09
C VAL A 158 -15.70 18.52 -8.71
N PHE A 159 -16.01 19.62 -9.42
CA PHE A 159 -17.31 19.89 -10.03
C PHE A 159 -17.42 19.45 -11.49
N SER A 160 -16.42 18.71 -12.02
CA SER A 160 -16.54 18.10 -13.34
C SER A 160 -17.50 16.91 -13.34
N GLU A 161 -17.95 16.51 -14.52
CA GLU A 161 -18.71 15.27 -14.74
C GLU A 161 -17.95 14.05 -14.17
N TRP A 162 -18.65 12.89 -14.13
CA TRP A 162 -18.06 11.66 -13.64
C TRP A 162 -16.75 11.34 -14.38
N VAL A 163 -15.82 10.74 -13.65
CA VAL A 163 -14.52 10.34 -14.19
C VAL A 163 -14.72 9.41 -15.37
N SER A 164 -14.36 9.87 -16.56
CA SER A 164 -14.27 9.00 -17.73
C SER A 164 -12.99 8.19 -17.61
N PHE A 165 -13.10 6.93 -17.26
CA PHE A 165 -11.96 6.02 -17.33
C PHE A 165 -11.66 5.68 -18.77
N ALA A 166 -10.37 5.61 -19.11
CA ALA A 166 -9.96 5.00 -20.37
C ALA A 166 -10.54 3.58 -20.47
N ASN A 167 -10.93 3.17 -21.67
CA ASN A 167 -11.53 1.84 -21.91
C ASN A 167 -10.64 0.69 -21.39
N ASP A 168 -9.33 0.94 -21.24
CA ASP A 168 -8.34 -0.02 -20.79
C ASP A 168 -8.07 0.02 -19.26
N ALA A 169 -8.73 0.90 -18.50
CA ALA A 169 -8.49 1.05 -17.08
C ALA A 169 -8.60 -0.27 -16.27
N PRO A 170 -9.60 -1.16 -16.51
CA PRO A 170 -9.65 -2.44 -15.82
C PRO A 170 -8.44 -3.34 -16.14
N LEU A 171 -7.99 -3.34 -17.40
CA LEU A 171 -6.82 -4.12 -17.84
C LEU A 171 -5.53 -3.56 -17.21
N GLN A 172 -5.41 -2.26 -17.05
CA GLN A 172 -4.28 -1.62 -16.38
C GLN A 172 -4.22 -1.98 -14.89
N ILE A 173 -5.35 -1.99 -14.20
CA ILE A 173 -5.44 -2.41 -12.79
C ILE A 173 -5.02 -3.88 -12.65
N LEU A 174 -5.56 -4.77 -13.48
CA LEU A 174 -5.18 -6.18 -13.50
C LEU A 174 -3.70 -6.38 -13.83
N GLY A 175 -3.18 -5.63 -14.80
CA GLY A 175 -1.75 -5.63 -15.15
C GLY A 175 -0.87 -5.20 -13.99
N THR A 176 -1.30 -4.21 -13.23
CA THR A 176 -0.58 -3.71 -12.05
C THR A 176 -0.56 -4.75 -10.92
N LEU A 177 -1.70 -5.42 -10.66
CA LEU A 177 -1.76 -6.54 -9.71
C LEU A 177 -0.86 -7.70 -10.15
N GLY A 178 -0.86 -8.04 -11.44
CA GLY A 178 0.04 -9.06 -12.00
C GLY A 178 1.52 -8.69 -11.83
N ALA A 179 1.87 -7.43 -12.07
CA ALA A 179 3.22 -6.91 -11.85
C ALA A 179 3.61 -6.96 -10.37
N MET A 180 2.69 -6.61 -9.45
CA MET A 180 2.88 -6.71 -8.00
C MET A 180 3.23 -8.14 -7.59
N LEU A 181 2.46 -9.14 -8.01
CA LEU A 181 2.70 -10.55 -7.70
C LEU A 181 4.03 -11.03 -8.27
N LYS A 182 4.33 -10.68 -9.53
CA LYS A 182 5.59 -11.02 -10.17
C LYS A 182 6.79 -10.45 -9.40
N THR A 183 6.74 -9.18 -9.04
CA THR A 183 7.80 -8.50 -8.28
C THR A 183 7.99 -9.14 -6.93
N THR A 184 6.91 -9.45 -6.21
CA THR A 184 6.95 -10.16 -4.92
C THR A 184 7.70 -11.49 -5.04
N ILE A 185 7.35 -12.31 -6.05
CA ILE A 185 7.98 -13.62 -6.27
C ILE A 185 9.47 -13.46 -6.62
N VAL A 186 9.80 -12.48 -7.47
CA VAL A 186 11.20 -12.23 -7.87
C VAL A 186 12.05 -11.83 -6.67
N ILE A 187 11.54 -10.93 -5.81
CA ILE A 187 12.25 -10.49 -4.61
C ILE A 187 12.41 -11.63 -3.59
N ALA A 188 11.38 -12.43 -3.37
CA ALA A 188 11.42 -13.54 -2.40
C ALA A 188 12.23 -14.75 -2.89
N SER A 189 12.37 -14.91 -4.22
CA SER A 189 12.90 -16.13 -4.84
C SER A 189 14.28 -16.57 -4.35
N PRO A 190 15.31 -15.74 -4.15
CA PRO A 190 16.63 -16.21 -3.71
C PRO A 190 16.57 -16.88 -2.33
N VAL A 191 15.79 -16.31 -1.41
CA VAL A 191 15.63 -16.84 -0.06
C VAL A 191 14.84 -18.15 -0.09
N ILE A 192 13.77 -18.20 -0.88
CA ILE A 192 12.92 -19.38 -1.04
C ILE A 192 13.70 -20.54 -1.68
N ILE A 193 14.53 -20.27 -2.70
CA ILE A 193 15.33 -21.30 -3.38
C ILE A 193 16.30 -21.97 -2.38
N ILE A 194 16.98 -21.21 -1.54
CA ILE A 194 17.89 -21.78 -0.54
C ILE A 194 17.14 -22.64 0.47
N MET A 195 15.99 -22.17 0.96
CA MET A 195 15.15 -22.96 1.87
C MET A 195 14.60 -24.24 1.20
N PHE A 196 14.29 -24.16 -0.09
CA PHE A 196 13.86 -25.33 -0.88
C PHE A 196 15.01 -26.33 -1.06
N MET A 197 16.22 -25.87 -1.36
CA MET A 197 17.41 -26.76 -1.43
C MET A 197 17.67 -27.46 -0.10
N ALA A 198 17.54 -26.77 1.02
CA ALA A 198 17.62 -27.37 2.35
C ALA A 198 16.59 -28.48 2.55
N THR A 199 15.34 -28.23 2.09
CA THR A 199 14.26 -29.22 2.17
C THR A 199 14.61 -30.50 1.33
N LEU A 200 15.12 -30.31 0.11
CA LEU A 200 15.54 -31.44 -0.75
C LEU A 200 16.68 -32.20 -0.10
N GLY A 201 17.71 -31.52 0.44
CA GLY A 201 18.81 -32.16 1.12
C GLY A 201 18.37 -33.03 2.30
N LEU A 202 17.50 -32.45 3.17
CA LEU A 202 16.94 -33.20 4.31
C LEU A 202 16.03 -34.35 3.87
N GLY A 203 15.29 -34.21 2.75
CA GLY A 203 14.49 -35.25 2.15
C GLY A 203 15.35 -36.45 1.69
N LEU A 204 16.56 -36.20 1.14
CA LEU A 204 17.50 -37.22 0.79
C LEU A 204 18.06 -37.94 2.04
N VAL A 205 18.37 -37.22 3.11
CA VAL A 205 18.79 -37.80 4.40
C VAL A 205 17.70 -38.70 4.98
N ASN A 206 16.43 -38.31 4.85
CA ASN A 206 15.32 -39.16 5.31
C ASN A 206 15.26 -40.52 4.64
N ARG A 207 15.74 -40.63 3.41
CA ARG A 207 15.81 -41.93 2.69
C ARG A 207 16.81 -42.89 3.32
N THR A 208 17.87 -42.37 3.94
CA THR A 208 18.91 -43.18 4.59
C THR A 208 18.64 -43.37 6.08
N ALA A 209 17.94 -42.45 6.71
CA ALA A 209 17.62 -42.49 8.13
C ALA A 209 16.12 -42.24 8.37
N PRO A 210 15.22 -43.19 8.07
CA PRO A 210 13.75 -42.98 8.16
C PRO A 210 13.24 -42.73 9.57
N GLN A 211 14.05 -43.00 10.58
CA GLN A 211 13.69 -42.75 11.99
C GLN A 211 13.71 -41.27 12.38
N LEU A 212 14.38 -40.44 11.57
CA LEU A 212 14.41 -38.98 11.80
C LEU A 212 13.11 -38.34 11.29
N ASN A 213 12.44 -37.64 12.17
CA ASN A 213 11.29 -36.83 11.74
C ASN A 213 11.77 -35.57 11.01
N VAL A 214 12.07 -35.72 9.71
CA VAL A 214 12.66 -34.67 8.87
C VAL A 214 11.75 -33.46 8.76
N PHE A 215 10.44 -33.62 8.92
CA PHE A 215 9.50 -32.50 8.89
C PHE A 215 9.82 -31.50 10.02
N PHE A 216 9.93 -31.99 11.27
CA PHE A 216 10.27 -31.11 12.40
C PHE A 216 11.71 -30.61 12.34
N LEU A 217 12.65 -31.42 11.89
CA LEU A 217 14.05 -31.01 11.75
C LEU A 217 14.23 -29.95 10.64
N SER A 218 13.41 -29.99 9.61
CA SER A 218 13.51 -29.04 8.50
C SER A 218 13.15 -27.59 8.89
N MET A 219 12.25 -27.38 9.83
CA MET A 219 11.81 -26.04 10.23
C MET A 219 12.95 -25.17 10.80
N PRO A 220 13.72 -25.61 11.82
CA PRO A 220 14.85 -24.83 12.34
C PRO A 220 15.94 -24.62 11.29
N VAL A 221 16.23 -25.65 10.47
CA VAL A 221 17.27 -25.56 9.43
C VAL A 221 16.88 -24.55 8.35
N LYS A 222 15.65 -24.60 7.85
CA LYS A 222 15.13 -23.61 6.89
C LYS A 222 15.13 -22.19 7.49
N SER A 223 14.70 -22.07 8.74
CA SER A 223 14.66 -20.77 9.41
C SER A 223 16.05 -20.16 9.53
N ALA A 224 17.06 -20.95 9.95
CA ALA A 224 18.43 -20.50 10.05
C ALA A 224 19.02 -20.10 8.68
N LEU A 225 18.84 -20.92 7.65
CA LEU A 225 19.33 -20.63 6.30
C LEU A 225 18.58 -19.48 5.65
N GLY A 226 17.26 -19.40 5.84
CA GLY A 226 16.45 -18.30 5.34
C GLY A 226 16.86 -16.95 5.94
N ILE A 227 17.07 -16.89 7.26
CA ILE A 227 17.53 -15.67 7.95
C ILE A 227 18.96 -15.30 7.52
N ALA A 228 19.87 -16.28 7.44
CA ALA A 228 21.23 -16.02 6.99
C ALA A 228 21.27 -15.45 5.57
N MET A 229 20.50 -16.04 4.64
CA MET A 229 20.39 -15.51 3.28
C MET A 229 19.73 -14.14 3.26
N LEU A 230 18.71 -13.93 4.09
CA LEU A 230 18.01 -12.65 4.16
C LEU A 230 18.95 -11.54 4.62
N ILE A 231 19.81 -11.76 5.61
CA ILE A 231 20.80 -10.78 6.07
C ILE A 231 21.75 -10.39 4.92
N ILE A 232 22.23 -11.35 4.14
CA ILE A 232 23.13 -11.10 3.02
C ILE A 232 22.41 -10.38 1.88
N TYR A 233 21.15 -10.73 1.64
CA TYR A 233 20.37 -10.24 0.50
C TYR A 233 19.58 -8.95 0.82
N LEU A 234 19.49 -8.57 2.09
CA LEU A 234 18.71 -7.41 2.56
C LEU A 234 19.05 -6.10 1.83
N PRO A 235 20.33 -5.72 1.61
CA PRO A 235 20.65 -4.49 0.87
C PRO A 235 20.05 -4.49 -0.53
N PHE A 236 20.07 -5.63 -1.23
CA PHE A 236 19.53 -5.77 -2.57
C PHE A 236 17.98 -5.68 -2.58
N ILE A 237 17.32 -6.26 -1.56
CA ILE A 237 15.88 -6.10 -1.37
C ILE A 237 15.51 -4.62 -1.20
N MET A 238 16.32 -3.90 -0.42
CA MET A 238 16.10 -2.47 -0.20
C MET A 238 16.18 -1.66 -1.48
N ASP A 239 17.24 -1.85 -2.28
CA ASP A 239 17.41 -1.17 -3.56
C ASP A 239 16.25 -1.48 -4.53
N MET A 240 15.82 -2.72 -4.58
CA MET A 240 14.70 -3.14 -5.42
C MET A 240 13.36 -2.56 -4.97
N LEU A 241 13.12 -2.47 -3.65
CA LEU A 241 11.92 -1.83 -3.10
C LEU A 241 11.92 -0.32 -3.33
N LEU A 242 13.07 0.36 -3.26
CA LEU A 242 13.22 1.77 -3.62
C LEU A 242 12.84 2.01 -5.07
N TYR A 243 13.40 1.22 -5.99
CA TYR A 243 13.09 1.31 -7.43
C TYR A 243 11.59 1.04 -7.70
N THR A 244 10.99 0.11 -6.97
CA THR A 244 9.57 -0.21 -7.12
C THR A 244 8.68 0.94 -6.63
N ASN A 245 9.06 1.65 -5.55
CA ASN A 245 8.33 2.81 -5.07
C ASN A 245 8.18 3.90 -6.14
N ASP A 246 9.28 4.26 -6.80
CA ASP A 246 9.25 5.30 -7.83
C ASP A 246 8.41 4.88 -9.05
N SER A 247 8.59 3.66 -9.52
CA SER A 247 7.91 3.17 -10.72
C SER A 247 6.42 2.84 -10.49
N ALA A 248 6.07 2.34 -9.30
CA ALA A 248 4.71 1.92 -8.99
C ALA A 248 3.75 3.09 -8.76
N ILE A 249 4.27 4.25 -8.30
CA ILE A 249 3.44 5.43 -8.05
C ILE A 249 3.33 6.30 -9.30
N LEU A 250 4.45 6.58 -9.97
CA LEU A 250 4.47 7.53 -11.08
C LEU A 250 3.84 6.98 -12.37
N ASN A 251 4.19 5.74 -12.75
CA ASN A 251 3.79 5.19 -14.04
C ASN A 251 2.28 4.92 -14.15
N PRO A 252 1.62 4.27 -13.18
CA PRO A 252 0.18 4.02 -13.26
C PRO A 252 -0.64 5.30 -13.17
N VAL A 253 -0.23 6.23 -12.29
CA VAL A 253 -0.91 7.52 -12.16
C VAL A 253 -0.84 8.29 -13.48
N GLN A 254 0.33 8.38 -14.13
CA GLN A 254 0.46 9.04 -15.42
C GLN A 254 -0.36 8.39 -16.54
N ARG A 255 -0.46 7.06 -16.55
CA ARG A 255 -1.23 6.32 -17.57
C ARG A 255 -2.74 6.41 -17.40
N LEU A 256 -3.22 6.54 -16.16
CA LEU A 256 -4.64 6.78 -15.89
C LEU A 256 -5.08 8.17 -16.34
N PHE A 257 -4.11 9.09 -16.52
CA PHE A 257 -4.33 10.49 -16.88
C PHE A 257 -4.12 10.78 -18.37
N GLN A 258 -3.72 9.79 -19.16
CA GLN A 258 -3.67 9.84 -20.64
C GLN A 258 -4.87 9.14 -21.26
#